data_b67b5eafd9de69e9f907c9ae291d3079
#
_entry.id   b67b5eafd9de69e9f907c9ae291d3079
#
_cell.length_a   1.000
_cell.length_b   1.000
_cell.length_c   1.000
_cell.angle_alpha   90.00
_cell.angle_beta   90.00
_cell.angle_gamma   90.00
#
_symmetry.space_group_name_H-M   'P 1'
#
loop_
_entity.id
_entity.type
_entity.pdbx_description
1 polymer ?
#
loop_
_entity_poly.entity_id
_entity_poly.type
_entity_poly.pdbx_seq_one_letter_code
_entity_poly.pdbx_strand_id
1 'polypeptide(L)'
;MIKTFNTLFVTMFGLGKIPKIPGTFGSLATVIILYIFFHILNLSSEIILMGLIITFIYSFSAIAAYIKDNQNKDPKEVVIDEFIGQSIPLYLYEISHGTDKSPDEAIIFYSVCFALFRFFDIAKPFPVSFFDRNFKNSFGVIWGDVGVVFDVVVS
;
A
#
# COMPACT_ATOMS: atom_id res chain seq x y z
N MET A 1 -23.17 7.24 -6.97
CA MET A 1 -22.08 6.83 -7.89
C MET A 1 -20.68 7.11 -7.28
N ILE A 2 -20.39 8.36 -6.91
CA ILE A 2 -19.08 8.72 -6.29
C ILE A 2 -18.83 7.93 -4.99
N LYS A 3 -19.84 7.78 -4.15
CA LYS A 3 -19.74 7.03 -2.89
C LYS A 3 -19.38 5.56 -3.13
N THR A 4 -20.02 4.91 -4.12
CA THR A 4 -19.70 3.54 -4.50
C THR A 4 -18.30 3.43 -5.07
N PHE A 5 -17.88 4.38 -5.91
CA PHE A 5 -16.52 4.43 -6.46
C PHE A 5 -15.48 4.56 -5.35
N ASN A 6 -15.69 5.49 -4.41
CA ASN A 6 -14.78 5.66 -3.27
C ASN A 6 -14.67 4.38 -2.43
N THR A 7 -15.78 3.72 -2.18
CA THR A 7 -15.79 2.46 -1.43
C THR A 7 -15.00 1.38 -2.16
N LEU A 8 -15.20 1.21 -3.46
CA LEU A 8 -14.43 0.27 -4.27
C LEU A 8 -12.95 0.62 -4.30
N PHE A 9 -12.63 1.90 -4.41
CA PHE A 9 -11.25 2.38 -4.43
C PHE A 9 -10.53 2.09 -3.10
N VAL A 10 -11.08 2.54 -1.97
CA VAL A 10 -10.43 2.39 -0.66
C VAL A 10 -10.34 0.94 -0.19
N THR A 11 -11.28 0.09 -0.62
CA THR A 11 -11.28 -1.33 -0.28
C THR A 11 -10.56 -2.20 -1.34
N MET A 12 -9.95 -1.58 -2.35
CA MET A 12 -9.32 -2.27 -3.48
C MET A 12 -10.27 -3.32 -4.09
N PHE A 13 -11.42 -2.85 -4.58
CA PHE A 13 -12.46 -3.68 -5.21
C PHE A 13 -13.04 -4.75 -4.28
N GLY A 14 -13.11 -4.46 -2.99
CA GLY A 14 -13.70 -5.35 -1.99
C GLY A 14 -12.72 -6.26 -1.25
N LEU A 15 -11.42 -6.22 -1.59
CA LEU A 15 -10.41 -6.99 -0.86
C LEU A 15 -10.36 -6.64 0.62
N GLY A 16 -10.56 -5.36 0.95
CA GLY A 16 -10.61 -4.90 2.34
C GLY A 16 -11.78 -5.46 3.15
N LYS A 17 -12.81 -5.99 2.48
CA LYS A 17 -13.97 -6.60 3.14
C LYS A 17 -13.76 -8.08 3.50
N ILE A 18 -12.61 -8.65 3.13
CA ILE A 18 -12.28 -10.03 3.49
C ILE A 18 -12.08 -10.10 5.01
N PRO A 19 -12.79 -11.01 5.70
CA PRO A 19 -12.67 -11.13 7.16
C PRO A 19 -11.28 -11.62 7.58
N LYS A 20 -10.89 -11.27 8.77
CA LYS A 20 -9.66 -11.65 9.48
C LYS A 20 -8.41 -10.85 9.13
N ILE A 21 -7.97 -10.80 7.86
CA ILE A 21 -6.68 -10.21 7.49
C ILE A 21 -6.76 -9.35 6.21
N PRO A 22 -7.61 -8.29 6.18
CA PRO A 22 -7.79 -7.50 4.96
C PRO A 22 -6.51 -6.80 4.49
N GLY A 23 -5.69 -6.28 5.41
CA GLY A 23 -4.42 -5.63 5.07
C GLY A 23 -3.43 -6.57 4.39
N THR A 24 -3.37 -7.82 4.82
CA THR A 24 -2.49 -8.83 4.19
C THR A 24 -2.92 -9.09 2.75
N PHE A 25 -4.22 -9.19 2.48
CA PHE A 25 -4.71 -9.36 1.11
C PHE A 25 -4.45 -8.11 0.26
N GLY A 26 -4.60 -6.92 0.83
CA GLY A 26 -4.25 -5.66 0.16
C GLY A 26 -2.78 -5.60 -0.24
N SER A 27 -1.89 -5.92 0.70
CA SER A 27 -0.44 -5.96 0.44
C SER A 27 -0.07 -7.03 -0.60
N LEU A 28 -0.66 -8.22 -0.50
CA LEU A 28 -0.41 -9.30 -1.46
C LEU A 28 -0.87 -8.91 -2.87
N ALA A 29 -2.06 -8.32 -2.98
CA ALA A 29 -2.56 -7.82 -4.26
C ALA A 29 -1.63 -6.76 -4.85
N THR A 30 -1.06 -5.88 -4.03
CA THR A 30 -0.10 -4.87 -4.46
C THR A 30 1.15 -5.50 -5.07
N VAL A 31 1.71 -6.50 -4.40
CA VAL A 31 2.88 -7.24 -4.89
C VAL A 31 2.59 -7.84 -6.28
N ILE A 32 1.45 -8.49 -6.43
CA ILE A 32 1.03 -9.11 -7.69
C ILE A 32 0.82 -8.05 -8.78
N ILE A 33 0.14 -6.96 -8.47
CA ILE A 33 -0.15 -5.88 -9.43
C ILE A 33 1.15 -5.25 -9.93
N LEU A 34 2.08 -4.89 -9.04
CA LEU A 34 3.35 -4.28 -9.44
C LEU A 34 4.22 -5.27 -10.21
N TYR A 35 4.23 -6.53 -9.85
CA TYR A 35 4.94 -7.56 -10.62
C TYR A 35 4.40 -7.62 -12.06
N ILE A 36 3.08 -7.62 -12.22
CA ILE A 36 2.46 -7.62 -13.55
C ILE A 36 2.86 -6.36 -14.34
N PHE A 37 2.82 -5.20 -13.71
CA PHE A 37 3.13 -3.93 -14.37
C PHE A 37 4.60 -3.85 -14.83
N PHE A 38 5.53 -4.27 -13.98
CA PHE A 38 6.96 -4.20 -14.32
C PHE A 38 7.42 -5.35 -15.23
N HIS A 39 6.98 -6.57 -14.97
CA HIS A 39 7.57 -7.78 -15.58
C HIS A 39 6.72 -8.43 -16.67
N ILE A 40 5.40 -8.23 -16.67
CA ILE A 40 4.52 -8.80 -17.69
C ILE A 40 4.14 -7.75 -18.72
N LEU A 41 3.67 -6.57 -18.28
CA LEU A 41 3.28 -5.48 -19.17
C LEU A 41 4.47 -4.61 -19.59
N ASN A 42 5.59 -4.72 -18.88
CA ASN A 42 6.81 -3.93 -19.13
C ASN A 42 6.53 -2.42 -19.21
N LEU A 43 5.71 -1.92 -18.30
CA LEU A 43 5.41 -0.49 -18.24
C LEU A 43 6.63 0.29 -17.76
N SER A 44 6.82 1.49 -18.31
CA SER A 44 7.92 2.34 -17.86
C SER A 44 7.74 2.79 -16.41
N SER A 45 8.86 2.99 -15.71
CA SER A 45 8.84 3.43 -14.32
C SER A 45 8.13 4.77 -14.14
N GLU A 46 8.20 5.66 -15.14
CA GLU A 46 7.54 6.96 -15.12
C GLU A 46 6.01 6.82 -15.10
N ILE A 47 5.48 5.92 -15.93
CA ILE A 47 4.02 5.66 -15.99
C ILE A 47 3.53 5.11 -14.66
N ILE A 48 4.27 4.15 -14.09
CA ILE A 48 3.94 3.55 -12.80
C ILE A 48 4.01 4.60 -11.70
N LEU A 49 5.05 5.44 -11.69
CA LEU A 49 5.19 6.51 -10.71
C LEU A 49 4.04 7.51 -10.79
N MET A 50 3.65 7.93 -11.99
CA MET A 50 2.51 8.82 -12.17
C MET A 50 1.23 8.21 -11.62
N GLY A 51 0.99 6.94 -11.90
CA GLY A 51 -0.15 6.20 -11.37
C GLY A 51 -0.14 6.15 -9.84
N LEU A 52 1.02 5.87 -9.24
CA LEU A 52 1.17 5.83 -7.78
C LEU A 52 0.93 7.21 -7.14
N ILE A 53 1.46 8.27 -7.75
CA ILE A 53 1.25 9.65 -7.25
C ILE A 53 -0.23 10.03 -7.31
N ILE A 54 -0.90 9.75 -8.42
CA ILE A 54 -2.34 10.03 -8.56
C ILE A 54 -3.14 9.25 -7.51
N THR A 55 -2.82 7.96 -7.35
CA THR A 55 -3.46 7.11 -6.34
C THR A 55 -3.23 7.66 -4.94
N PHE A 56 -2.01 8.07 -4.64
CA PHE A 56 -1.65 8.64 -3.33
C PHE A 56 -2.44 9.92 -3.04
N ILE A 57 -2.47 10.87 -3.96
CA ILE A 57 -3.20 12.14 -3.78
C ILE A 57 -4.70 11.89 -3.63
N TYR A 58 -5.27 11.04 -4.46
CA TYR A 58 -6.71 10.75 -4.42
C TYR A 58 -7.09 10.00 -3.14
N SER A 59 -6.21 9.16 -2.60
CA SER A 59 -6.50 8.35 -1.41
C SER A 59 -6.81 9.19 -0.18
N PHE A 60 -6.18 10.36 -0.01
CA PHE A 60 -6.51 11.26 1.11
C PHE A 60 -7.97 11.66 1.07
N SER A 61 -8.45 12.07 -0.09
CA SER A 61 -9.83 12.50 -0.28
C SER A 61 -10.82 11.32 -0.15
N ALA A 62 -10.48 10.19 -0.75
CA ALA A 62 -11.32 9.00 -0.74
C ALA A 62 -11.45 8.38 0.66
N ILE A 63 -10.35 8.29 1.40
CA ILE A 63 -10.36 7.77 2.78
C ILE A 63 -11.12 8.72 3.70
N ALA A 64 -10.89 10.03 3.59
CA ALA A 64 -11.61 11.02 4.38
C ALA A 64 -13.13 10.92 4.17
N ALA A 65 -13.57 10.81 2.91
CA ALA A 65 -14.98 10.63 2.58
C ALA A 65 -15.54 9.32 3.14
N TYR A 66 -14.79 8.22 3.03
CA TYR A 66 -15.20 6.92 3.53
C TYR A 66 -15.36 6.92 5.06
N ILE A 67 -14.40 7.49 5.79
CA ILE A 67 -14.44 7.60 7.26
C ILE A 67 -15.64 8.43 7.69
N LYS A 68 -15.90 9.55 7.02
CA LYS A 68 -17.03 10.43 7.32
C LYS A 68 -18.36 9.71 7.15
N ASP A 69 -18.50 8.96 6.06
CA ASP A 69 -19.74 8.24 5.74
C ASP A 69 -20.00 7.07 6.70
N ASN A 70 -18.97 6.41 7.18
CA ASN A 70 -19.09 5.21 8.01
C ASN A 70 -18.89 5.48 9.50
N GLN A 71 -18.61 6.73 9.90
CA GLN A 71 -18.41 7.16 11.30
C GLN A 71 -17.32 6.37 12.04
N ASN A 72 -16.49 5.63 11.33
CA ASN A 72 -15.39 4.87 11.89
C ASN A 72 -14.06 5.51 11.44
N LYS A 73 -13.23 5.93 12.40
CA LYS A 73 -11.99 6.64 12.14
C LYS A 73 -10.84 5.75 11.66
N ASP A 74 -10.96 4.45 11.85
CA ASP A 74 -9.93 3.49 11.45
C ASP A 74 -10.59 2.18 10.98
N PRO A 75 -11.31 2.22 9.86
CA PRO A 75 -12.00 1.04 9.36
C PRO A 75 -11.02 0.05 8.76
N LYS A 76 -11.06 -1.19 9.22
CA LYS A 76 -10.19 -2.28 8.74
C LYS A 76 -10.40 -2.61 7.26
N GLU A 77 -11.50 -2.16 6.68
CA GLU A 77 -11.83 -2.37 5.28
C GLU A 77 -11.03 -1.47 4.33
N VAL A 78 -10.45 -0.37 4.84
CA VAL A 78 -9.60 0.53 4.07
C VAL A 78 -8.23 -0.13 3.92
N VAL A 79 -7.88 -0.50 2.70
CA VAL A 79 -6.62 -1.17 2.37
C VAL A 79 -5.84 -0.47 1.26
N ILE A 80 -6.32 0.68 0.78
CA ILE A 80 -5.60 1.45 -0.23
C ILE A 80 -4.29 2.03 0.31
N ASP A 81 -4.24 2.31 1.60
CA ASP A 81 -3.02 2.70 2.30
C ASP A 81 -1.95 1.60 2.25
N GLU A 82 -2.37 0.34 2.39
CA GLU A 82 -1.48 -0.81 2.22
C GLU A 82 -0.91 -0.88 0.80
N PHE A 83 -1.74 -0.59 -0.21
CA PHE A 83 -1.30 -0.52 -1.60
C PHE A 83 -0.20 0.53 -1.76
N ILE A 84 -0.41 1.73 -1.23
CA ILE A 84 0.54 2.83 -1.31
C ILE A 84 1.83 2.48 -0.57
N GLY A 85 1.73 2.05 0.68
CA GLY A 85 2.88 1.71 1.52
C GLY A 85 3.72 0.58 0.94
N GLN A 86 3.07 -0.50 0.50
CA GLN A 86 3.77 -1.65 -0.07
C GLN A 86 4.40 -1.34 -1.44
N SER A 87 3.81 -0.44 -2.22
CA SER A 87 4.33 -0.11 -3.56
C SER A 87 5.63 0.69 -3.53
N ILE A 88 5.89 1.46 -2.48
CA ILE A 88 7.09 2.30 -2.39
C ILE A 88 8.39 1.48 -2.39
N PRO A 89 8.60 0.50 -1.49
CA PRO A 89 9.84 -0.28 -1.51
C PRO A 89 10.00 -1.09 -2.79
N LEU A 90 8.91 -1.61 -3.35
CA LEU A 90 8.94 -2.34 -4.61
C LEU A 90 9.36 -1.43 -5.77
N TYR A 91 8.79 -0.24 -5.85
CA TYR A 91 9.15 0.75 -6.87
C TYR A 91 10.62 1.17 -6.75
N LEU A 92 11.09 1.46 -5.52
CA LEU A 92 12.48 1.84 -5.28
C LEU A 92 13.46 0.73 -5.70
N TYR A 93 13.11 -0.52 -5.45
CA TYR A 93 13.90 -1.66 -5.90
C TYR A 93 14.01 -1.70 -7.41
N GLU A 94 12.91 -1.53 -8.12
CA GLU A 94 12.89 -1.59 -9.59
C GLU A 94 13.73 -0.50 -10.24
N ILE A 95 13.67 0.73 -9.73
CA ILE A 95 14.45 1.84 -10.29
C ILE A 95 15.95 1.76 -9.92
N SER A 96 16.29 1.14 -8.79
CA SER A 96 17.68 1.07 -8.33
C SER A 96 18.49 -0.07 -8.96
N HIS A 97 17.83 -1.14 -9.38
CA HIS A 97 18.49 -2.33 -9.91
C HIS A 97 18.35 -2.49 -11.44
N GLY A 98 17.52 -1.67 -12.11
CA GLY A 98 17.36 -1.70 -13.56
C GLY A 98 16.65 -2.97 -14.07
N THR A 99 16.70 -3.17 -15.37
CA THR A 99 15.98 -4.24 -16.08
C THR A 99 16.75 -5.57 -16.18
N ASP A 100 17.96 -5.65 -15.65
CA ASP A 100 18.87 -6.79 -15.85
C ASP A 100 18.66 -7.94 -14.85
N LYS A 101 17.52 -7.96 -14.15
CA LYS A 101 17.22 -8.98 -13.16
C LYS A 101 16.58 -10.20 -13.76
N SER A 102 16.94 -11.37 -13.22
CA SER A 102 16.18 -12.58 -13.49
C SER A 102 14.79 -12.48 -12.84
N PRO A 103 13.75 -13.09 -13.45
CA PRO A 103 12.42 -13.16 -12.83
C PRO A 103 12.45 -13.76 -11.42
N ASP A 104 13.33 -14.71 -11.18
CA ASP A 104 13.45 -15.39 -9.88
C ASP A 104 13.95 -14.45 -8.79
N GLU A 105 14.93 -13.57 -9.10
CA GLU A 105 15.43 -12.57 -8.17
C GLU A 105 14.35 -11.56 -7.80
N ALA A 106 13.55 -11.13 -8.77
CA ALA A 106 12.45 -10.22 -8.54
C ALA A 106 11.38 -10.85 -7.62
N ILE A 107 11.02 -12.11 -7.85
CA ILE A 107 10.05 -12.84 -7.02
C ILE A 107 10.55 -12.96 -5.59
N ILE A 108 11.82 -13.31 -5.39
CA ILE A 108 12.43 -13.43 -4.06
C ILE A 108 12.38 -12.08 -3.35
N PHE A 109 12.80 -11.01 -4.01
CA PHE A 109 12.82 -9.68 -3.41
C PHE A 109 11.42 -9.19 -3.06
N TYR A 110 10.45 -9.37 -3.97
CA TYR A 110 9.06 -9.00 -3.72
C TYR A 110 8.47 -9.75 -2.52
N SER A 111 8.81 -11.04 -2.39
CA SER A 111 8.39 -11.86 -1.24
C SER A 111 8.99 -11.35 0.06
N VAL A 112 10.28 -11.00 0.05
CA VAL A 112 10.95 -10.43 1.23
C VAL A 112 10.36 -9.07 1.60
N CYS A 113 10.13 -8.20 0.62
CA CYS A 113 9.49 -6.90 0.88
C CYS A 113 8.09 -7.06 1.47
N PHE A 114 7.31 -8.00 0.95
CA PHE A 114 6.00 -8.30 1.49
C PHE A 114 6.07 -8.78 2.94
N ALA A 115 6.95 -9.70 3.23
CA ALA A 115 7.12 -10.24 4.58
C ALA A 115 7.56 -9.15 5.57
N LEU A 116 8.54 -8.32 5.19
CA LEU A 116 9.02 -7.21 6.03
C LEU A 116 7.92 -6.17 6.25
N PHE A 117 7.21 -5.79 5.21
CA PHE A 117 6.14 -4.82 5.33
C PHE A 117 5.06 -5.31 6.30
N ARG A 118 4.62 -6.57 6.15
CA ARG A 118 3.63 -7.15 7.06
C ARG A 118 4.15 -7.30 8.48
N PHE A 119 5.42 -7.68 8.64
CA PHE A 119 6.04 -7.79 9.95
C PHE A 119 6.03 -6.44 10.69
N PHE A 120 6.50 -5.37 10.05
CA PHE A 120 6.54 -4.05 10.68
C PHE A 120 5.14 -3.46 10.89
N ASP A 121 4.21 -3.73 10.01
CA ASP A 121 2.83 -3.28 10.17
C ASP A 121 2.14 -3.96 11.38
N ILE A 122 2.38 -5.23 11.58
CA ILE A 122 1.82 -5.99 12.71
C ILE A 122 2.53 -5.62 14.02
N ALA A 123 3.85 -5.59 14.04
CA ALA A 123 4.66 -5.27 15.21
C ALA A 123 4.55 -3.80 15.62
N LYS A 124 4.31 -2.91 14.64
CA LYS A 124 4.16 -1.46 14.82
C LYS A 124 5.25 -0.83 15.68
N PRO A 125 6.56 -1.02 15.33
CA PRO A 125 7.64 -0.34 16.04
C PRO A 125 7.59 1.17 15.80
N PHE A 126 8.36 1.95 16.57
CA PHE A 126 8.52 3.36 16.28
C PHE A 126 9.20 3.56 14.90
N PRO A 127 8.76 4.49 14.02
CA PRO A 127 7.74 5.54 14.22
C PRO A 127 6.29 5.15 13.88
N VAL A 128 6.01 3.94 13.41
CA VAL A 128 4.68 3.50 13.00
C VAL A 128 3.67 3.66 14.13
N SER A 129 4.02 3.20 15.34
CA SER A 129 3.16 3.29 16.52
C SER A 129 2.82 4.73 16.88
N PHE A 130 3.75 5.67 16.66
CA PHE A 130 3.52 7.08 16.90
C PHE A 130 2.43 7.64 15.97
N PHE A 131 2.52 7.37 14.66
CA PHE A 131 1.52 7.84 13.70
C PHE A 131 0.16 7.18 13.91
N ASP A 132 0.16 5.90 14.24
CA ASP A 132 -1.07 5.14 14.51
C ASP A 132 -1.82 5.67 15.74
N ARG A 133 -1.10 6.13 16.76
CA ARG A 133 -1.69 6.68 17.99
C ARG A 133 -2.19 8.11 17.86
N ASN A 134 -1.43 8.96 17.17
CA ASN A 134 -1.65 10.41 17.19
C ASN A 134 -2.54 10.93 16.08
N PHE A 135 -2.68 10.17 15.00
CA PHE A 135 -3.46 10.56 13.83
C PHE A 135 -4.56 9.53 13.55
N LYS A 136 -5.81 9.89 13.81
CA LYS A 136 -7.00 9.03 13.64
C LYS A 136 -7.89 9.48 12.47
N ASN A 137 -7.29 9.98 11.39
CA ASN A 137 -7.99 10.44 10.19
C ASN A 137 -7.30 9.86 8.95
N SER A 138 -7.72 10.28 7.75
CA SER A 138 -7.12 9.81 6.50
C SER A 138 -5.62 10.03 6.45
N PHE A 139 -5.15 11.14 7.00
CA PHE A 139 -3.74 11.47 7.08
C PHE A 139 -2.99 10.46 7.96
N GLY A 140 -3.52 10.11 9.14
CA GLY A 140 -2.90 9.15 10.03
C GLY A 140 -2.86 7.73 9.47
N VAL A 141 -3.92 7.31 8.76
CA VAL A 141 -3.97 6.00 8.12
C VAL A 141 -2.83 5.85 7.11
N ILE A 142 -2.65 6.84 6.24
CA ILE A 142 -1.61 6.82 5.21
C ILE A 142 -0.21 6.96 5.82
N TRP A 143 -0.03 7.87 6.77
CA TRP A 143 1.27 8.10 7.42
C TRP A 143 1.72 6.94 8.29
N GLY A 144 0.79 6.17 8.85
CA GLY A 144 1.11 4.92 9.52
C GLY A 144 1.86 3.97 8.59
N ASP A 145 1.37 3.79 7.38
CA ASP A 145 1.99 2.92 6.39
C ASP A 145 3.28 3.50 5.81
N VAL A 146 3.40 4.83 5.69
CA VAL A 146 4.69 5.47 5.36
C VAL A 146 5.74 5.17 6.43
N GLY A 147 5.34 5.14 7.71
CA GLY A 147 6.23 4.70 8.79
C GLY A 147 6.71 3.26 8.62
N VAL A 148 5.83 2.35 8.22
CA VAL A 148 6.21 0.96 7.89
C VAL A 148 7.23 0.92 6.77
N VAL A 149 7.03 1.71 5.71
CA VAL A 149 7.99 1.82 4.60
C VAL A 149 9.35 2.30 5.10
N PHE A 150 9.37 3.30 5.97
CA PHE A 150 10.62 3.78 6.56
C PHE A 150 11.37 2.66 7.28
N ASP A 151 10.67 1.86 8.09
CA ASP A 151 11.27 0.74 8.80
C ASP A 151 11.81 -0.33 7.83
N VAL A 152 11.11 -0.63 6.76
CA VAL A 152 11.55 -1.57 5.72
C VAL A 152 12.80 -1.06 5.01
N VAL A 153 12.83 0.21 4.62
CA VAL A 153 13.95 0.80 3.86
C VAL A 153 15.21 0.90 4.73
N VAL A 154 15.07 1.22 6.02
CA VAL A 154 16.20 1.35 6.95
C VAL A 154 16.75 -0.02 7.36
N SER A 155 15.93 -1.05 7.32
CA SER A 155 16.36 -2.43 7.61
C SER A 155 17.16 -3.02 6.46
#